data_dc6fe228bd5c9f446f092a51e2394244
#
_entry.id   dc6fe228bd5c9f446f092a51e2394244
#
_cell.length_a   1.000
_cell.length_b   1.000
_cell.length_c   1.000
_cell.angle_alpha   90.00
_cell.angle_beta   90.00
_cell.angle_gamma   90.00
#
_symmetry.space_group_name_H-M   'P 1'
#
loop_
_entity.id
_entity.type
_entity.pdbx_description
1 polymer ?
#
loop_
_entity_poly.entity_id
_entity_poly.type
_entity_poly.pdbx_seq_one_letter_code
_entity_poly.pdbx_strand_id
1 'polypeptide(L)'
;MKFKAISGMVMVALLLGVWAITPVLSASAEEVIRYACSNQIYEAIEKEKIDMFTKATGIKVEVFRASSGSAAYRLTTGNCDLASTARKLYEGHEIYGYKEIAFCKDPLAVIAKKECGVDSLTEEQLQDIFAGEITNWKQVGGADLPITVIVPDKDTAAHKNFRRQVMKHKEIQHEFMAYNSTMVIDAIRHFPCGAVSFISGGATMHYGELKAFKINGMAATDSKYPYYQIFYYVTKGDPEGNVKKFIDFAFSEEGLKIIKKNGMLPLPK
;
A
#
# COMPACT_ATOMS: atom_id res chain seq x y z
N MET A 1 -46.48 -82.85 44.45
CA MET A 1 -45.22 -82.35 44.07
C MET A 1 -45.28 -80.82 44.23
N LYS A 2 -44.55 -80.29 45.20
CA LYS A 2 -44.59 -78.85 45.56
C LYS A 2 -43.41 -78.13 44.89
N PHE A 3 -43.67 -77.13 44.05
CA PHE A 3 -42.63 -76.25 43.57
C PHE A 3 -42.60 -74.94 44.38
N LYS A 4 -41.46 -74.66 44.98
CA LYS A 4 -41.16 -73.44 45.72
C LYS A 4 -40.76 -72.37 44.75
N ALA A 5 -41.40 -71.21 44.79
CA ALA A 5 -41.00 -70.01 44.13
C ALA A 5 -39.89 -69.31 44.93
N ILE A 6 -38.78 -68.99 44.30
CA ILE A 6 -37.70 -68.17 44.87
C ILE A 6 -37.87 -66.77 44.24
N SER A 7 -38.18 -65.81 45.13
CA SER A 7 -38.23 -64.39 44.77
C SER A 7 -36.81 -63.81 44.78
N GLY A 8 -36.34 -63.43 43.61
CA GLY A 8 -35.09 -62.72 43.49
C GLY A 8 -35.35 -61.20 43.24
N MET A 9 -35.02 -60.43 44.26
CA MET A 9 -35.11 -58.95 44.20
C MET A 9 -33.91 -58.41 43.48
N VAL A 10 -34.12 -57.87 42.22
CA VAL A 10 -33.07 -57.19 41.46
C VAL A 10 -33.05 -55.73 41.87
N MET A 11 -31.99 -55.35 42.54
CA MET A 11 -31.71 -53.98 42.95
C MET A 11 -31.08 -53.25 41.74
N VAL A 12 -31.85 -52.40 41.10
CA VAL A 12 -31.32 -51.51 40.01
C VAL A 12 -30.65 -50.28 40.62
N ALA A 13 -29.33 -50.25 40.59
CA ALA A 13 -28.56 -49.09 41.00
C ALA A 13 -28.57 -48.04 39.84
N LEU A 14 -29.29 -46.92 40.03
CA LEU A 14 -29.26 -45.75 39.18
C LEU A 14 -27.93 -45.00 39.40
N LEU A 15 -26.97 -45.20 38.50
CA LEU A 15 -25.78 -44.36 38.40
C LEU A 15 -26.18 -43.03 37.73
N LEU A 16 -26.40 -41.99 38.54
CA LEU A 16 -26.48 -40.62 38.08
C LEU A 16 -25.08 -40.15 37.66
N GLY A 17 -24.78 -40.28 36.35
CA GLY A 17 -23.59 -39.68 35.76
C GLY A 17 -23.71 -38.16 35.77
N VAL A 18 -22.99 -37.50 36.66
CA VAL A 18 -22.78 -36.04 36.61
C VAL A 18 -21.87 -35.75 35.42
N TRP A 19 -22.48 -35.34 34.31
CA TRP A 19 -21.74 -34.79 33.19
C TRP A 19 -21.20 -33.41 33.61
N ALA A 20 -19.92 -33.35 33.97
CA ALA A 20 -19.21 -32.09 34.13
C ALA A 20 -19.16 -31.44 32.77
N ILE A 21 -19.99 -30.41 32.54
CA ILE A 21 -19.89 -29.50 31.39
C ILE A 21 -18.63 -28.69 31.65
N THR A 22 -17.49 -29.17 31.15
CA THR A 22 -16.31 -28.33 31.02
C THR A 22 -16.65 -27.24 30.00
N PRO A 23 -16.56 -25.97 30.36
CA PRO A 23 -16.68 -24.91 29.35
C PRO A 23 -15.55 -25.15 28.34
N VAL A 24 -15.91 -25.54 27.12
CA VAL A 24 -15.01 -25.45 25.99
C VAL A 24 -14.71 -23.94 25.87
N LEU A 25 -13.55 -23.53 26.38
CA LEU A 25 -13.00 -22.23 25.99
C LEU A 25 -12.90 -22.29 24.46
N SER A 26 -13.88 -21.69 23.80
CA SER A 26 -13.78 -21.36 22.42
C SER A 26 -12.53 -20.49 22.33
N ALA A 27 -11.40 -21.04 21.85
CA ALA A 27 -10.29 -20.26 21.41
C ALA A 27 -10.88 -19.33 20.36
N SER A 28 -11.04 -18.05 20.68
CA SER A 28 -11.43 -17.07 19.69
C SER A 28 -10.41 -17.20 18.58
N ALA A 29 -10.85 -17.63 17.40
CA ALA A 29 -10.00 -17.62 16.24
C ALA A 29 -9.34 -16.24 16.22
N GLU A 30 -7.99 -16.23 16.25
CA GLU A 30 -7.23 -14.98 16.24
C GLU A 30 -7.70 -14.20 15.00
N GLU A 31 -8.47 -13.14 15.23
CA GLU A 31 -9.06 -12.37 14.14
C GLU A 31 -7.96 -11.63 13.40
N VAL A 32 -7.46 -12.24 12.35
CA VAL A 32 -6.41 -11.71 11.49
C VAL A 32 -7.05 -10.85 10.41
N ILE A 33 -6.52 -9.66 10.18
CA ILE A 33 -6.93 -8.83 9.05
C ILE A 33 -6.18 -9.30 7.81
N ARG A 34 -6.89 -9.83 6.80
CA ARG A 34 -6.31 -10.15 5.49
C ARG A 34 -6.29 -8.88 4.64
N TYR A 35 -5.11 -8.32 4.43
CA TYR A 35 -4.94 -7.03 3.79
C TYR A 35 -4.23 -7.14 2.43
N ALA A 36 -4.90 -6.82 1.33
CA ALA A 36 -4.29 -6.67 0.02
C ALA A 36 -3.78 -5.23 -0.17
N CYS A 37 -2.48 -5.05 -0.01
CA CYS A 37 -1.84 -3.74 -0.01
C CYS A 37 -1.16 -3.43 -1.35
N SER A 38 -1.41 -2.25 -1.91
CA SER A 38 -0.62 -1.74 -3.03
C SER A 38 0.86 -1.64 -2.63
N ASN A 39 1.77 -2.20 -3.45
CA ASN A 39 3.22 -2.19 -3.19
C ASN A 39 3.74 -0.80 -2.83
N GLN A 40 3.30 0.21 -3.55
CA GLN A 40 3.74 1.58 -3.36
C GLN A 40 3.25 2.17 -2.01
N ILE A 41 2.05 1.81 -1.56
CA ILE A 41 1.53 2.20 -0.24
C ILE A 41 2.29 1.46 0.87
N TYR A 42 2.58 0.18 0.62
CA TYR A 42 3.35 -0.63 1.56
C TYR A 42 4.73 -0.04 1.82
N GLU A 43 5.48 0.29 0.76
CA GLU A 43 6.80 0.89 0.87
C GLU A 43 6.76 2.31 1.47
N ALA A 44 5.70 3.08 1.18
CA ALA A 44 5.59 4.45 1.67
C ALA A 44 5.27 4.53 3.16
N ILE A 45 4.39 3.67 3.67
CA ILE A 45 3.81 3.88 5.01
C ILE A 45 3.33 2.61 5.72
N GLU A 46 2.75 1.64 4.99
CA GLU A 46 2.00 0.57 5.63
C GLU A 46 2.88 -0.37 6.44
N LYS A 47 4.13 -0.59 6.04
CA LYS A 47 5.07 -1.41 6.81
C LYS A 47 5.21 -0.90 8.24
N GLU A 48 5.52 0.39 8.41
CA GLU A 48 5.67 1.01 9.73
C GLU A 48 4.34 1.05 10.50
N LYS A 49 3.25 1.40 9.80
CA LYS A 49 1.92 1.50 10.42
C LYS A 49 1.40 0.16 10.93
N ILE A 50 1.58 -0.93 10.17
CA ILE A 50 1.16 -2.27 10.57
C ILE A 50 1.91 -2.71 11.83
N ASP A 51 3.23 -2.48 11.89
CA ASP A 51 4.04 -2.82 13.06
C ASP A 51 3.55 -2.06 14.31
N MET A 52 3.27 -0.77 14.18
CA MET A 52 2.76 0.04 15.29
C MET A 52 1.34 -0.37 15.71
N PHE A 53 0.44 -0.59 14.75
CA PHE A 53 -0.91 -1.05 15.01
C PHE A 53 -0.92 -2.40 15.74
N THR A 54 -0.14 -3.37 15.25
CA THR A 54 -0.04 -4.69 15.87
C THR A 54 0.51 -4.61 17.29
N LYS A 55 1.53 -3.78 17.54
CA LYS A 55 2.05 -3.54 18.89
C LYS A 55 1.03 -2.92 19.83
N ALA A 56 0.23 -1.98 19.32
CA ALA A 56 -0.76 -1.25 20.12
C ALA A 56 -2.01 -2.09 20.43
N THR A 57 -2.41 -2.99 19.54
CA THR A 57 -3.70 -3.67 19.63
C THR A 57 -3.62 -5.19 19.84
N GLY A 58 -2.49 -5.80 19.53
CA GLY A 58 -2.33 -7.27 19.46
C GLY A 58 -2.96 -7.90 18.21
N ILE A 59 -3.65 -7.11 17.35
CA ILE A 59 -4.33 -7.61 16.17
C ILE A 59 -3.30 -7.87 15.08
N LYS A 60 -3.28 -9.07 14.51
CA LYS A 60 -2.40 -9.43 13.40
C LYS A 60 -2.95 -8.93 12.07
N VAL A 61 -2.03 -8.55 11.18
CA VAL A 61 -2.34 -8.15 9.80
C VAL A 61 -1.52 -9.01 8.84
N GLU A 62 -2.19 -9.82 8.06
CA GLU A 62 -1.58 -10.59 6.98
C GLU A 62 -1.63 -9.77 5.69
N VAL A 63 -0.45 -9.44 5.15
CA VAL A 63 -0.33 -8.56 4.00
C VAL A 63 -0.05 -9.34 2.73
N PHE A 64 -0.92 -9.16 1.74
CA PHE A 64 -0.64 -9.54 0.36
C PHE A 64 -0.26 -8.29 -0.44
N ARG A 65 0.99 -8.21 -0.86
CA ARG A 65 1.52 -7.08 -1.65
C ARG A 65 1.19 -7.24 -3.12
N ALA A 66 0.62 -6.21 -3.75
CA ALA A 66 0.11 -6.27 -5.11
C ALA A 66 0.18 -4.90 -5.83
N SER A 67 -0.24 -4.85 -7.09
CA SER A 67 -0.64 -3.59 -7.73
C SER A 67 -1.98 -3.11 -7.15
N SER A 68 -2.30 -1.82 -7.29
CA SER A 68 -3.62 -1.30 -6.87
C SER A 68 -4.79 -2.05 -7.53
N GLY A 69 -4.64 -2.46 -8.79
CA GLY A 69 -5.66 -3.25 -9.49
C GLY A 69 -5.82 -4.65 -8.91
N SER A 70 -4.71 -5.35 -8.65
CA SER A 70 -4.74 -6.68 -8.05
C SER A 70 -5.23 -6.66 -6.60
N ALA A 71 -4.90 -5.61 -5.83
CA ALA A 71 -5.40 -5.44 -4.47
C ALA A 71 -6.93 -5.29 -4.47
N ALA A 72 -7.47 -4.42 -5.33
CA ALA A 72 -8.90 -4.26 -5.50
C ALA A 72 -9.58 -5.56 -5.96
N TYR A 73 -9.01 -6.28 -6.93
CA TYR A 73 -9.53 -7.56 -7.41
C TYR A 73 -9.61 -8.61 -6.30
N ARG A 74 -8.60 -8.70 -5.43
CA ARG A 74 -8.64 -9.63 -4.29
C ARG A 74 -9.78 -9.34 -3.32
N LEU A 75 -10.10 -8.07 -3.12
CA LEU A 75 -11.26 -7.67 -2.31
C LEU A 75 -12.57 -8.12 -2.98
N THR A 76 -12.71 -7.93 -4.30
CA THR A 76 -13.93 -8.32 -5.03
C THR A 76 -14.16 -9.83 -5.03
N THR A 77 -13.10 -10.63 -4.95
CA THR A 77 -13.17 -12.10 -4.90
C THR A 77 -13.23 -12.66 -3.47
N GLY A 78 -13.31 -11.80 -2.43
CA GLY A 78 -13.37 -12.23 -1.04
C GLY A 78 -12.05 -12.80 -0.49
N ASN A 79 -10.94 -12.62 -1.22
CA ASN A 79 -9.62 -13.11 -0.84
C ASN A 79 -8.86 -12.15 0.11
N CYS A 80 -9.50 -11.08 0.57
CA CYS A 80 -9.04 -10.20 1.64
C CYS A 80 -10.23 -9.45 2.25
N ASP A 81 -10.01 -8.85 3.41
CA ASP A 81 -11.00 -8.09 4.18
C ASP A 81 -10.85 -6.59 3.92
N LEU A 82 -9.65 -6.17 3.54
CA LEU A 82 -9.25 -4.81 3.27
C LEU A 82 -8.34 -4.77 2.05
N ALA A 83 -8.53 -3.78 1.19
CA ALA A 83 -7.56 -3.45 0.15
C ALA A 83 -7.05 -2.01 0.30
N SER A 84 -5.90 -1.68 -0.29
CA SER A 84 -5.48 -0.29 -0.49
C SER A 84 -5.04 -0.03 -1.92
N THR A 85 -5.36 1.17 -2.40
CA THR A 85 -5.09 1.60 -3.77
C THR A 85 -4.50 3.01 -3.80
N ALA A 86 -3.56 3.26 -4.71
CA ALA A 86 -3.00 4.59 -4.94
C ALA A 86 -3.68 5.34 -6.09
N ARG A 87 -4.90 4.98 -6.38
CA ARG A 87 -5.81 5.62 -7.34
C ARG A 87 -7.24 5.25 -7.01
N LYS A 88 -8.20 6.05 -7.45
CA LYS A 88 -9.62 5.69 -7.37
C LYS A 88 -9.91 4.38 -8.10
N LEU A 89 -10.87 3.65 -7.62
CA LEU A 89 -11.53 2.58 -8.35
C LEU A 89 -12.22 3.13 -9.61
N TYR A 90 -12.70 2.26 -10.47
CA TYR A 90 -13.50 2.68 -11.61
C TYR A 90 -14.84 3.28 -11.14
N GLU A 91 -15.36 4.22 -11.90
CA GLU A 91 -16.71 4.78 -11.65
C GLU A 91 -17.75 3.68 -11.54
N GLY A 92 -18.71 3.86 -10.63
CA GLY A 92 -19.76 2.89 -10.39
C GLY A 92 -19.44 1.76 -9.44
N HIS A 93 -18.24 1.72 -8.83
CA HIS A 93 -17.90 0.69 -7.84
C HIS A 93 -18.80 0.76 -6.59
N GLU A 94 -19.35 1.92 -6.28
CA GLU A 94 -20.26 2.15 -5.16
C GLU A 94 -21.55 1.34 -5.28
N ILE A 95 -22.06 1.12 -6.51
CA ILE A 95 -23.27 0.31 -6.73
C ILE A 95 -23.06 -1.16 -6.35
N TYR A 96 -21.83 -1.62 -6.31
CA TYR A 96 -21.46 -2.95 -5.83
C TYR A 96 -21.11 -2.99 -4.34
N GLY A 97 -21.35 -1.88 -3.63
CA GLY A 97 -21.14 -1.75 -2.19
C GLY A 97 -19.67 -1.58 -1.77
N TYR A 98 -18.76 -1.23 -2.69
CA TYR A 98 -17.38 -0.88 -2.33
C TYR A 98 -17.29 0.57 -1.88
N LYS A 99 -16.50 0.80 -0.83
CA LYS A 99 -16.24 2.13 -0.28
C LYS A 99 -14.76 2.45 -0.35
N GLU A 100 -14.45 3.66 -0.79
CA GLU A 100 -13.11 4.22 -0.79
C GLU A 100 -12.98 5.24 0.34
N ILE A 101 -11.98 5.06 1.17
CA ILE A 101 -11.66 5.95 2.30
C ILE A 101 -10.28 6.55 2.00
N ALA A 102 -10.25 7.79 1.51
CA ALA A 102 -9.02 8.52 1.28
C ALA A 102 -8.35 8.84 2.61
N PHE A 103 -7.05 8.54 2.77
CA PHE A 103 -6.37 8.77 4.05
C PHE A 103 -5.13 9.65 3.96
N CYS A 104 -4.46 9.69 2.81
CA CYS A 104 -3.36 10.63 2.61
C CYS A 104 -3.15 11.02 1.15
N LYS A 105 -2.53 12.19 0.95
CA LYS A 105 -2.02 12.71 -0.31
C LYS A 105 -0.51 12.46 -0.32
N ASP A 106 -0.07 11.64 -1.25
CA ASP A 106 1.33 11.27 -1.45
C ASP A 106 1.89 11.96 -2.69
N PRO A 107 3.05 12.67 -2.61
CA PRO A 107 3.66 13.24 -3.79
C PRO A 107 4.15 12.14 -4.74
N LEU A 108 3.97 12.34 -6.03
CA LEU A 108 4.56 11.49 -7.07
C LEU A 108 5.95 12.03 -7.39
N ALA A 109 6.97 11.48 -6.72
CA ALA A 109 8.34 11.97 -6.79
C ALA A 109 9.07 11.43 -8.02
N VAL A 110 9.78 12.29 -8.72
CA VAL A 110 10.76 11.91 -9.73
C VAL A 110 12.10 11.73 -9.05
N ILE A 111 12.73 10.58 -9.25
CA ILE A 111 13.91 10.16 -8.50
C ILE A 111 15.09 9.81 -9.41
N ALA A 112 16.29 10.07 -8.89
CA ALA A 112 17.56 9.60 -9.45
C ALA A 112 18.56 9.40 -8.31
N LYS A 113 19.76 8.90 -8.64
CA LYS A 113 20.91 9.01 -7.74
C LYS A 113 21.39 10.48 -7.64
N LYS A 114 22.05 10.80 -6.53
CA LYS A 114 22.53 12.18 -6.25
C LYS A 114 23.57 12.66 -7.27
N GLU A 115 24.31 11.74 -7.89
CA GLU A 115 25.44 12.02 -8.76
C GLU A 115 25.07 12.63 -10.12
N CYS A 116 23.79 12.66 -10.50
CA CYS A 116 23.36 13.29 -11.77
C CYS A 116 23.61 14.81 -11.84
N GLY A 117 23.87 15.46 -10.68
CA GLY A 117 24.27 16.88 -10.62
C GLY A 117 23.11 17.88 -10.81
N VAL A 118 21.86 17.43 -10.98
CA VAL A 118 20.68 18.27 -11.15
C VAL A 118 19.82 18.23 -9.90
N ASP A 119 19.34 19.38 -9.41
CA ASP A 119 18.48 19.46 -8.22
C ASP A 119 17.02 19.78 -8.56
N SER A 120 16.81 20.50 -9.65
CA SER A 120 15.46 20.91 -10.07
C SER A 120 15.32 20.77 -11.57
N LEU A 121 14.13 20.35 -11.99
CA LEU A 121 13.70 20.30 -13.39
C LEU A 121 12.48 21.19 -13.58
N THR A 122 12.36 21.80 -14.76
CA THR A 122 11.07 22.36 -15.15
C THR A 122 10.10 21.26 -15.54
N GLU A 123 8.81 21.54 -15.56
CA GLU A 123 7.81 20.60 -16.07
C GLU A 123 8.11 20.16 -17.51
N GLU A 124 8.54 21.09 -18.36
CA GLU A 124 8.91 20.81 -19.74
C GLU A 124 10.13 19.89 -19.83
N GLN A 125 11.21 20.20 -19.11
CA GLN A 125 12.40 19.33 -19.03
C GLN A 125 12.05 17.91 -18.55
N LEU A 126 11.16 17.82 -17.55
CA LEU A 126 10.69 16.54 -17.04
C LEU A 126 9.95 15.75 -18.14
N GLN A 127 9.05 16.39 -18.86
CA GLN A 127 8.33 15.77 -19.97
C GLN A 127 9.28 15.32 -21.08
N ASP A 128 10.25 16.16 -21.45
CA ASP A 128 11.21 15.90 -22.52
C ASP A 128 12.17 14.76 -22.17
N ILE A 129 12.58 14.64 -20.91
CA ILE A 129 13.35 13.49 -20.43
C ILE A 129 12.55 12.19 -20.62
N PHE A 130 11.31 12.17 -20.14
CA PHE A 130 10.48 10.96 -20.25
C PHE A 130 9.91 10.72 -21.65
N ALA A 131 9.95 11.70 -22.53
CA ALA A 131 9.64 11.56 -23.96
C ALA A 131 10.87 11.13 -24.80
N GLY A 132 12.07 11.07 -24.20
CA GLY A 132 13.31 10.73 -24.89
C GLY A 132 13.87 11.87 -25.74
N GLU A 133 13.40 13.09 -25.57
CA GLU A 133 13.90 14.30 -26.28
C GLU A 133 15.16 14.85 -25.60
N ILE A 134 15.27 14.71 -24.27
CA ILE A 134 16.47 14.98 -23.47
C ILE A 134 17.06 13.66 -23.04
N THR A 135 18.26 13.34 -23.52
CA THR A 135 18.92 12.03 -23.34
C THR A 135 20.23 12.09 -22.55
N ASN A 136 20.66 13.28 -22.14
CA ASN A 136 21.87 13.48 -21.35
C ASN A 136 21.64 14.57 -20.30
N TRP A 137 22.07 14.31 -19.06
CA TRP A 137 21.89 15.23 -17.93
C TRP A 137 22.53 16.60 -18.15
N LYS A 138 23.61 16.71 -18.97
CA LYS A 138 24.22 18.00 -19.31
C LYS A 138 23.27 18.96 -20.02
N GLN A 139 22.26 18.43 -20.74
CA GLN A 139 21.28 19.28 -21.45
C GLN A 139 20.38 20.06 -20.46
N VAL A 140 20.34 19.64 -19.21
CA VAL A 140 19.59 20.30 -18.13
C VAL A 140 20.52 20.82 -17.00
N GLY A 141 21.81 21.02 -17.32
CA GLY A 141 22.79 21.60 -16.38
C GLY A 141 23.42 20.60 -15.41
N GLY A 142 23.26 19.32 -15.64
CA GLY A 142 23.87 18.24 -14.86
C GLY A 142 25.20 17.73 -15.41
N ALA A 143 25.63 16.58 -14.92
CA ALA A 143 26.83 15.88 -15.36
C ALA A 143 26.70 15.42 -16.82
N ASP A 144 27.84 15.22 -17.50
CA ASP A 144 27.85 14.61 -18.84
C ASP A 144 27.63 13.09 -18.72
N LEU A 145 26.40 12.71 -18.48
CA LEU A 145 25.96 11.32 -18.28
C LEU A 145 24.69 11.08 -19.12
N PRO A 146 24.61 9.95 -19.82
CA PRO A 146 23.38 9.56 -20.50
C PRO A 146 22.24 9.35 -19.48
N ILE A 147 21.04 9.70 -19.88
CA ILE A 147 19.82 9.43 -19.09
C ILE A 147 19.31 8.04 -19.45
N THR A 148 19.06 7.22 -18.46
CA THR A 148 18.38 5.94 -18.60
C THR A 148 17.04 6.01 -17.89
N VAL A 149 15.94 5.96 -18.65
CA VAL A 149 14.59 6.03 -18.10
C VAL A 149 14.12 4.65 -17.68
N ILE A 150 13.79 4.50 -16.40
CA ILE A 150 13.21 3.30 -15.82
C ILE A 150 11.79 3.64 -15.38
N VAL A 151 10.82 2.83 -15.75
CA VAL A 151 9.42 3.09 -15.38
C VAL A 151 8.81 1.92 -14.63
N PRO A 152 7.88 2.15 -13.68
CA PRO A 152 7.04 1.09 -13.18
C PRO A 152 6.09 0.60 -14.28
N ASP A 153 5.69 -0.68 -14.21
CA ASP A 153 4.77 -1.28 -15.16
C ASP A 153 3.52 -0.40 -15.39
N LYS A 154 3.06 -0.36 -16.64
CA LYS A 154 1.94 0.48 -17.11
C LYS A 154 0.63 0.29 -16.32
N ASP A 155 0.44 -0.87 -15.67
CA ASP A 155 -0.73 -1.16 -14.86
C ASP A 155 -0.62 -0.70 -13.41
N THR A 156 0.55 -0.22 -13.00
CA THR A 156 0.73 0.39 -11.68
C THR A 156 0.01 1.73 -11.56
N ALA A 157 -0.39 2.09 -10.33
CA ALA A 157 -1.00 3.39 -10.07
C ALA A 157 0.00 4.54 -10.31
N ALA A 158 1.28 4.34 -9.99
CA ALA A 158 2.32 5.34 -10.23
C ALA A 158 2.42 5.68 -11.71
N HIS A 159 2.50 4.68 -12.60
CA HIS A 159 2.55 4.90 -14.05
C HIS A 159 1.31 5.64 -14.57
N LYS A 160 0.12 5.18 -14.19
CA LYS A 160 -1.15 5.80 -14.61
C LYS A 160 -1.26 7.26 -14.13
N ASN A 161 -0.84 7.54 -12.90
CA ASN A 161 -0.84 8.90 -12.35
C ASN A 161 0.20 9.79 -13.04
N PHE A 162 1.41 9.29 -13.27
CA PHE A 162 2.48 10.02 -13.93
C PHE A 162 2.10 10.37 -15.39
N ARG A 163 1.63 9.39 -16.14
CA ARG A 163 1.15 9.60 -17.51
C ARG A 163 0.07 10.69 -17.58
N ARG A 164 -0.89 10.64 -16.67
CA ARG A 164 -2.01 11.59 -16.64
C ARG A 164 -1.59 13.01 -16.21
N GLN A 165 -0.78 13.12 -15.15
CA GLN A 165 -0.49 14.41 -14.53
C GLN A 165 0.73 15.09 -15.12
N VAL A 166 1.77 14.31 -15.46
CA VAL A 166 3.05 14.84 -15.96
C VAL A 166 3.08 14.82 -17.47
N MET A 167 2.92 13.66 -18.08
CA MET A 167 3.13 13.51 -19.53
C MET A 167 2.00 14.11 -20.36
N LYS A 168 0.78 14.19 -19.79
CA LYS A 168 -0.42 14.72 -20.47
C LYS A 168 -0.69 13.99 -21.79
N HIS A 169 -0.12 14.47 -22.90
CA HIS A 169 -0.28 13.91 -24.24
C HIS A 169 1.00 13.29 -24.82
N LYS A 170 2.16 13.45 -24.13
CA LYS A 170 3.42 12.86 -24.59
C LYS A 170 3.48 11.38 -24.19
N GLU A 171 3.99 10.53 -25.06
CA GLU A 171 4.26 9.13 -24.76
C GLU A 171 5.55 8.99 -23.96
N ILE A 172 5.58 8.00 -23.06
CA ILE A 172 6.77 7.72 -22.26
C ILE A 172 7.69 6.79 -23.07
N GLN A 173 8.93 7.22 -23.30
CA GLN A 173 10.01 6.40 -23.80
C GLN A 173 10.82 5.90 -22.60
N HIS A 174 11.19 4.61 -22.61
CA HIS A 174 11.93 4.01 -21.51
C HIS A 174 12.81 2.85 -22.01
N GLU A 175 13.93 2.65 -21.36
CA GLU A 175 14.84 1.54 -21.62
C GLU A 175 14.44 0.30 -20.80
N PHE A 176 13.92 0.51 -19.59
CA PHE A 176 13.56 -0.58 -18.68
C PHE A 176 12.21 -0.35 -18.02
N MET A 177 11.48 -1.44 -17.87
CA MET A 177 10.23 -1.48 -17.12
C MET A 177 10.41 -2.37 -15.88
N ALA A 178 10.12 -1.83 -14.71
CA ALA A 178 10.12 -2.55 -13.45
C ALA A 178 8.70 -2.96 -13.06
N TYR A 179 8.52 -4.21 -12.68
CA TYR A 179 7.19 -4.78 -12.38
C TYR A 179 6.42 -4.04 -11.29
N ASN A 180 7.14 -3.46 -10.31
CA ASN A 180 6.54 -2.74 -9.19
C ASN A 180 7.49 -1.67 -8.62
N SER A 181 6.99 -0.85 -7.69
CA SER A 181 7.75 0.26 -7.09
C SER A 181 9.02 -0.20 -6.35
N THR A 182 9.00 -1.37 -5.69
CA THR A 182 10.20 -1.91 -5.02
C THR A 182 11.29 -2.19 -6.05
N MET A 183 10.95 -2.83 -7.17
CA MET A 183 11.91 -3.09 -8.26
C MET A 183 12.40 -1.81 -8.93
N VAL A 184 11.57 -0.74 -9.00
CA VAL A 184 12.04 0.58 -9.46
C VAL A 184 13.14 1.11 -8.55
N ILE A 185 12.91 1.08 -7.23
CA ILE A 185 13.89 1.53 -6.23
C ILE A 185 15.19 0.73 -6.38
N ASP A 186 15.10 -0.59 -6.43
CA ASP A 186 16.26 -1.46 -6.59
C ASP A 186 17.00 -1.21 -7.91
N ALA A 187 16.27 -0.99 -9.00
CA ALA A 187 16.86 -0.67 -10.29
C ALA A 187 17.64 0.65 -10.21
N ILE A 188 17.04 1.75 -9.71
CA ILE A 188 17.73 3.05 -9.57
C ILE A 188 18.97 2.93 -8.67
N ARG A 189 18.91 2.15 -7.61
CA ARG A 189 20.04 1.95 -6.68
C ARG A 189 21.21 1.20 -7.32
N HIS A 190 20.95 0.20 -8.15
CA HIS A 190 21.95 -0.69 -8.72
C HIS A 190 22.39 -0.29 -10.14
N PHE A 191 21.58 0.48 -10.86
CA PHE A 191 21.98 0.98 -12.17
C PHE A 191 23.16 1.97 -12.07
N PRO A 192 23.96 2.10 -13.15
CA PRO A 192 24.94 3.17 -13.26
C PRO A 192 24.31 4.55 -13.02
N CYS A 193 25.15 5.55 -12.71
CA CYS A 193 24.68 6.93 -12.61
C CYS A 193 23.96 7.35 -13.91
N GLY A 194 22.91 8.15 -13.77
CA GLY A 194 22.12 8.61 -14.92
C GLY A 194 20.70 8.04 -14.97
N ALA A 195 20.41 6.98 -14.25
CA ALA A 195 19.06 6.42 -14.22
C ALA A 195 18.05 7.35 -13.51
N VAL A 196 16.85 7.47 -14.09
CA VAL A 196 15.74 8.27 -13.58
C VAL A 196 14.44 7.46 -13.58
N SER A 197 13.59 7.70 -12.61
CA SER A 197 12.26 7.10 -12.51
C SER A 197 11.31 7.97 -11.70
N PHE A 198 10.11 7.45 -11.44
CA PHE A 198 9.12 8.08 -10.57
C PHE A 198 8.45 7.06 -9.67
N ILE A 199 8.24 7.42 -8.41
CA ILE A 199 7.59 6.58 -7.39
C ILE A 199 6.81 7.44 -6.39
N SER A 200 6.20 6.79 -5.40
CA SER A 200 5.68 7.43 -4.19
C SER A 200 6.78 8.24 -3.50
N GLY A 201 6.49 9.50 -3.17
CA GLY A 201 7.41 10.35 -2.41
C GLY A 201 7.63 9.81 -1.01
N GLY A 202 6.60 9.25 -0.37
CA GLY A 202 6.75 8.58 0.93
C GLY A 202 7.76 7.44 0.90
N ALA A 203 7.82 6.67 -0.19
CA ALA A 203 8.80 5.60 -0.33
C ALA A 203 10.24 6.13 -0.42
N THR A 204 10.47 7.33 -0.97
CA THR A 204 11.83 7.89 -1.11
C THR A 204 12.48 8.21 0.24
N MET A 205 11.68 8.48 1.27
CA MET A 205 12.18 8.85 2.59
C MET A 205 13.00 7.74 3.28
N HIS A 206 12.88 6.50 2.79
CA HIS A 206 13.57 5.34 3.34
C HIS A 206 14.93 5.06 2.67
N TYR A 207 15.29 5.81 1.61
CA TYR A 207 16.48 5.55 0.79
C TYR A 207 17.34 6.80 0.63
N GLY A 208 18.27 7.00 1.56
CA GLY A 208 19.09 8.22 1.64
C GLY A 208 20.04 8.47 0.46
N GLU A 209 20.34 7.44 -0.35
CA GLU A 209 21.13 7.53 -1.58
C GLU A 209 20.35 8.08 -2.78
N LEU A 210 19.02 8.01 -2.73
CA LEU A 210 18.14 8.58 -3.75
C LEU A 210 17.86 10.04 -3.47
N LYS A 211 17.61 10.80 -4.53
CA LYS A 211 17.08 12.14 -4.42
C LYS A 211 15.80 12.27 -5.23
N ALA A 212 14.86 13.00 -4.68
CA ALA A 212 13.70 13.48 -5.43
C ALA A 212 14.02 14.85 -6.02
N PHE A 213 13.76 15.04 -7.30
CA PHE A 213 13.92 16.34 -7.95
C PHE A 213 12.87 17.33 -7.46
N LYS A 214 13.27 18.59 -7.33
CA LYS A 214 12.31 19.69 -7.29
C LYS A 214 11.73 19.87 -8.69
N ILE A 215 10.45 20.16 -8.77
CA ILE A 215 9.79 20.51 -10.04
C ILE A 215 9.36 21.96 -9.99
N ASN A 216 9.84 22.76 -10.95
CA ASN A 216 9.70 24.22 -10.94
C ASN A 216 10.13 24.85 -9.60
N GLY A 217 11.21 24.33 -9.00
CA GLY A 217 11.72 24.76 -7.71
C GLY A 217 10.97 24.21 -6.48
N MET A 218 9.83 23.53 -6.65
CA MET A 218 9.04 22.97 -5.56
C MET A 218 9.51 21.56 -5.19
N ALA A 219 9.81 21.32 -3.91
CA ALA A 219 10.15 20.01 -3.41
C ALA A 219 8.89 19.11 -3.32
N ALA A 220 9.08 17.79 -3.41
CA ALA A 220 7.98 16.83 -3.27
C ALA A 220 7.23 16.94 -1.91
N THR A 221 7.91 17.43 -0.87
CA THR A 221 7.31 17.70 0.44
C THR A 221 6.54 19.03 0.55
N ASP A 222 6.61 19.87 -0.49
CA ASP A 222 5.86 21.13 -0.53
C ASP A 222 4.36 20.85 -0.77
N SER A 223 3.49 21.50 0.01
CA SER A 223 2.04 21.36 -0.15
C SER A 223 1.52 21.80 -1.53
N LYS A 224 2.28 22.66 -2.22
CA LYS A 224 2.00 23.15 -3.59
C LYS A 224 2.62 22.29 -4.69
N TYR A 225 3.33 21.20 -4.33
CA TYR A 225 3.89 20.31 -5.34
C TYR A 225 2.79 19.80 -6.28
N PRO A 226 2.98 19.90 -7.61
CA PRO A 226 1.87 19.76 -8.56
C PRO A 226 1.41 18.32 -8.75
N TYR A 227 2.29 17.34 -8.54
CA TYR A 227 2.03 15.95 -8.86
C TYR A 227 1.83 15.13 -7.59
N TYR A 228 0.68 14.50 -7.48
CA TYR A 228 0.36 13.69 -6.31
C TYR A 228 -0.62 12.57 -6.64
N GLN A 229 -0.72 11.65 -5.75
CA GLN A 229 -1.69 10.58 -5.74
C GLN A 229 -2.40 10.53 -4.39
N ILE A 230 -3.60 10.03 -4.40
CA ILE A 230 -4.36 9.81 -3.18
C ILE A 230 -4.31 8.32 -2.86
N PHE A 231 -3.98 8.01 -1.61
CA PHE A 231 -4.05 6.65 -1.09
C PHE A 231 -5.41 6.41 -0.44
N TYR A 232 -6.00 5.29 -0.80
CA TYR A 232 -7.31 4.88 -0.34
C TYR A 232 -7.25 3.53 0.34
N TYR A 233 -8.00 3.37 1.42
CA TYR A 233 -8.49 2.07 1.84
C TYR A 233 -9.76 1.76 1.06
N VAL A 234 -9.96 0.49 0.76
CA VAL A 234 -11.14 -0.01 0.06
C VAL A 234 -11.72 -1.15 0.87
N THR A 235 -13.01 -1.06 1.16
CA THR A 235 -13.79 -2.08 1.86
C THR A 235 -15.03 -2.47 1.07
N LYS A 236 -15.60 -3.63 1.36
CA LYS A 236 -16.94 -3.99 0.92
C LYS A 236 -17.91 -3.63 2.03
N GLY A 237 -18.74 -2.63 1.79
CA GLY A 237 -19.59 -2.02 2.83
C GLY A 237 -18.80 -1.10 3.77
N ASP A 238 -19.46 -0.69 4.85
CA ASP A 238 -18.82 0.07 5.92
C ASP A 238 -17.77 -0.77 6.65
N PRO A 239 -16.62 -0.20 7.01
CA PRO A 239 -15.63 -0.94 7.76
C PRO A 239 -16.14 -1.27 9.16
N GLU A 240 -15.97 -2.53 9.58
CA GLU A 240 -16.40 -3.04 10.88
C GLU A 240 -15.27 -3.78 11.59
N GLY A 241 -15.47 -4.10 12.85
CA GLY A 241 -14.58 -4.95 13.65
C GLY A 241 -13.11 -4.49 13.63
N ASN A 242 -12.20 -5.41 13.38
CA ASN A 242 -10.77 -5.14 13.36
C ASN A 242 -10.34 -4.33 12.13
N VAL A 243 -11.03 -4.47 11.00
CA VAL A 243 -10.78 -3.64 9.80
C VAL A 243 -11.05 -2.16 10.11
N LYS A 244 -12.16 -1.88 10.81
CA LYS A 244 -12.46 -0.51 11.24
C LYS A 244 -11.38 0.04 12.17
N LYS A 245 -10.93 -0.75 13.16
CA LYS A 245 -9.86 -0.34 14.09
C LYS A 245 -8.55 -0.01 13.32
N PHE A 246 -8.20 -0.82 12.31
CA PHE A 246 -7.02 -0.59 11.49
C PHE A 246 -7.12 0.68 10.65
N ILE A 247 -8.28 0.94 10.06
CA ILE A 247 -8.53 2.17 9.31
C ILE A 247 -8.53 3.38 10.26
N ASP A 248 -9.21 3.28 11.41
CA ASP A 248 -9.24 4.36 12.40
C ASP A 248 -7.84 4.71 12.93
N PHE A 249 -6.96 3.72 13.06
CA PHE A 249 -5.57 3.94 13.45
C PHE A 249 -4.82 4.85 12.47
N ALA A 250 -5.13 4.79 11.17
CA ALA A 250 -4.51 5.71 10.20
C ALA A 250 -4.90 7.18 10.44
N PHE A 251 -6.05 7.43 11.06
CA PHE A 251 -6.54 8.76 11.41
C PHE A 251 -6.28 9.13 12.89
N SER A 252 -5.65 8.25 13.66
CA SER A 252 -5.20 8.55 15.00
C SER A 252 -3.99 9.50 15.01
N GLU A 253 -3.64 10.04 16.17
CA GLU A 253 -2.47 10.90 16.32
C GLU A 253 -1.19 10.20 15.84
N GLU A 254 -1.02 8.92 16.19
CA GLU A 254 0.11 8.10 15.76
C GLU A 254 0.11 7.88 14.24
N GLY A 255 -1.03 7.52 13.65
CA GLY A 255 -1.16 7.34 12.20
C GLY A 255 -0.86 8.63 11.43
N LEU A 256 -1.36 9.77 11.90
CA LEU A 256 -1.08 11.08 11.31
C LEU A 256 0.40 11.47 11.43
N LYS A 257 1.08 11.11 12.54
CA LYS A 257 2.53 11.31 12.70
C LYS A 257 3.32 10.50 11.67
N ILE A 258 2.94 9.23 11.45
CA ILE A 258 3.60 8.38 10.46
C ILE A 258 3.45 8.98 9.04
N ILE A 259 2.24 9.42 8.67
CA ILE A 259 2.00 10.05 7.37
C ILE A 259 2.91 11.26 7.17
N LYS A 260 2.95 12.18 8.14
CA LYS A 260 3.75 13.41 8.07
C LYS A 260 5.25 13.12 8.07
N LYS A 261 5.72 12.18 8.90
CA LYS A 261 7.12 11.74 8.96
C LYS A 261 7.63 11.26 7.60
N ASN A 262 6.77 10.61 6.84
CA ASN A 262 7.08 10.12 5.50
C ASN A 262 6.79 11.15 4.39
N GLY A 263 6.74 12.44 4.70
CA GLY A 263 6.61 13.53 3.72
C GLY A 263 5.27 13.59 2.99
N MET A 264 4.25 12.92 3.51
CA MET A 264 2.91 12.90 2.95
C MET A 264 1.96 13.83 3.73
N LEU A 265 0.85 14.20 3.11
CA LEU A 265 -0.18 15.05 3.70
C LEU A 265 -1.38 14.21 4.13
N PRO A 266 -1.74 14.19 5.44
CA PRO A 266 -2.95 13.53 5.89
C PRO A 266 -4.19 14.14 5.24
N LEU A 267 -5.19 13.32 4.98
CA LEU A 267 -6.52 13.76 4.59
C LEU A 267 -7.49 13.60 5.77
N PRO A 268 -8.52 14.44 5.88
CA PRO A 268 -9.56 14.25 6.88
C PRO A 268 -10.32 12.95 6.60
N LYS A 269 -10.80 12.32 7.68
CA LYS A 269 -11.67 11.16 7.59
C LYS A 269 -13.06 11.53 7.12
#